data_08eadc9335e0fcdb7fade00382decc2f
#
_entry.id   08eadc9335e0fcdb7fade00382decc2f
#
_cell.length_a   1.000
_cell.length_b   1.000
_cell.length_c   1.000
_cell.angle_alpha   90.00
_cell.angle_beta   90.00
_cell.angle_gamma   90.00
#
_symmetry.space_group_name_H-M   'P 1'
#
loop_
_entity.id
_entity.type
_entity.pdbx_description
1 polymer ?
#
loop_
_entity_poly.entity_id
_entity_poly.type
_entity_poly.pdbx_seq_one_letter_code
_entity_poly.pdbx_strand_id
1 'polypeptide(L)'
;MTSSWFQDPTLLAAMLGALLPFVSFVLIMVFTRPYPKLSATISVAAVSVSLICALSLLGRHWHLEQPIQYTAKWLVSGKLYVPFGFMLDQLSLLMLTIVAGISFLVQVYSLGYMAGDPGFARYYAFQSLFAWAMMTMTIAPTMLQFYVFWELVGLASYFLIGFYYEKFSASEAGKKAFVMTRLGDIAFFLGLLLVLLNFGNLNILDMNSVDITARMSPALITLSAILIFGGVAGKSAQFPLLTWLPDAMEGPTPVSALLHSATMVAAGVYMFARIFPFFSKSPTAMTIFLAIGTITMLLASTMAMVTRDIKQVWAFSTISQLGFMVMGLAAGSYFAGIFHLTTHAGFKALLFLCSGVFIHEYGTNDFFEIGKHGGRGLKVPIVCITLAAAALSGLPPLSGFFSKEAIMGGLAELPNPIWLWAGLLGAFLTAYYSFRLIFAILFPKEIEEVHHGEHGGHGHGEDHHHAGLYWVMAWPLIILAAVTLVLGFFQTPLENFLVGHHGGAEGHGGGHHAWLLYVAVGLALSGVALAWLEFGRKGASQVGFVERLEPVKTLFAERWYIDHFYRLFLDYVIYGIFSNLFTRNDRQVIDGGIDGLCRATVGGGRMLSFLQSGMLQYNLMVMFAVLALVALYFFF
;
A
#
# COMPACT_ATOMS: atom_id res chain seq x y z
N MET A 1 27.54 -18.86 20.12
CA MET A 1 27.30 -18.02 18.91
C MET A 1 26.63 -16.65 19.21
N THR A 2 26.29 -16.33 20.44
CA THR A 2 25.53 -15.11 20.79
C THR A 2 26.39 -13.87 21.13
N SER A 3 27.67 -13.99 21.38
CA SER A 3 28.55 -12.87 21.72
C SER A 3 29.14 -12.11 20.54
N SER A 4 29.12 -12.69 19.32
CA SER A 4 29.67 -12.05 18.13
C SER A 4 28.69 -11.13 17.38
N TRP A 5 27.38 -11.26 17.64
CA TRP A 5 26.35 -10.50 16.91
C TRP A 5 26.38 -8.99 17.24
N PHE A 6 26.66 -8.62 18.48
CA PHE A 6 26.76 -7.21 18.89
C PHE A 6 28.10 -6.56 18.52
N GLN A 7 29.06 -7.31 18.02
CA GLN A 7 30.37 -6.81 17.60
C GLN A 7 30.42 -6.40 16.13
N ASP A 8 29.43 -6.85 15.32
CA ASP A 8 29.32 -6.43 13.91
C ASP A 8 28.52 -5.12 13.80
N PRO A 9 29.16 -4.00 13.42
CA PRO A 9 28.50 -2.71 13.32
C PRO A 9 27.40 -2.68 12.24
N THR A 10 27.49 -3.54 11.21
CA THR A 10 26.48 -3.66 10.15
C THR A 10 25.20 -4.28 10.71
N LEU A 11 25.34 -5.40 11.42
CA LEU A 11 24.21 -6.05 12.06
C LEU A 11 23.56 -5.16 13.12
N LEU A 12 24.37 -4.49 13.96
CA LEU A 12 23.86 -3.58 14.98
C LEU A 12 23.06 -2.42 14.34
N ALA A 13 23.57 -1.81 13.28
CA ALA A 13 22.86 -0.74 12.58
C ALA A 13 21.55 -1.23 11.94
N ALA A 14 21.54 -2.44 11.34
CA ALA A 14 20.33 -3.03 10.78
C ALA A 14 19.28 -3.33 11.86
N MET A 15 19.71 -3.89 13.00
CA MET A 15 18.82 -4.17 14.13
C MET A 15 18.26 -2.88 14.74
N LEU A 16 19.11 -1.89 15.05
CA LEU A 16 18.66 -0.61 15.61
C LEU A 16 17.73 0.10 14.63
N GLY A 17 18.10 0.18 13.35
CA GLY A 17 17.29 0.81 12.32
C GLY A 17 15.89 0.20 12.20
N ALA A 18 15.80 -1.12 12.26
CA ALA A 18 14.52 -1.80 12.14
C ALA A 18 13.72 -1.83 13.46
N LEU A 19 14.35 -2.07 14.63
CA LEU A 19 13.63 -2.36 15.87
C LEU A 19 13.25 -1.12 16.70
N LEU A 20 13.99 -0.01 16.59
CA LEU A 20 13.70 1.17 17.39
C LEU A 20 12.29 1.73 17.23
N PRO A 21 11.68 1.77 16.03
CA PRO A 21 10.29 2.19 15.90
C PRO A 21 9.31 1.27 16.63
N PHE A 22 9.58 -0.04 16.71
CA PHE A 22 8.77 -0.96 17.51
C PHE A 22 8.87 -0.68 19.01
N VAL A 23 10.08 -0.45 19.50
CA VAL A 23 10.31 -0.05 20.91
C VAL A 23 9.55 1.24 21.21
N SER A 24 9.62 2.23 20.32
CA SER A 24 8.86 3.47 20.39
C SER A 24 7.35 3.23 20.48
N PHE A 25 6.79 2.36 19.60
CA PHE A 25 5.39 1.99 19.64
C PHE A 25 4.98 1.43 21.00
N VAL A 26 5.74 0.48 21.53
CA VAL A 26 5.45 -0.14 22.83
C VAL A 26 5.54 0.89 23.97
N LEU A 27 6.58 1.72 23.99
CA LEU A 27 6.75 2.76 25.00
C LEU A 27 5.59 3.76 24.98
N ILE A 28 5.14 4.16 23.80
CA ILE A 28 4.03 5.10 23.68
C ILE A 28 2.73 4.46 24.17
N MET A 29 2.43 3.24 23.72
CA MET A 29 1.17 2.60 24.07
C MET A 29 1.05 2.25 25.55
N VAL A 30 2.16 1.86 26.19
CA VAL A 30 2.15 1.39 27.58
C VAL A 30 2.38 2.52 28.57
N PHE A 31 3.30 3.47 28.29
CA PHE A 31 3.77 4.42 29.30
C PHE A 31 3.47 5.89 28.99
N THR A 32 3.66 6.35 27.72
CA THR A 32 3.67 7.77 27.43
C THR A 32 2.41 8.30 26.77
N ARG A 33 1.41 7.46 26.55
CA ARG A 33 0.12 7.85 25.95
C ARG A 33 -0.54 9.08 26.60
N PRO A 34 -0.48 9.26 27.95
CA PRO A 34 -1.01 10.47 28.61
C PRO A 34 -0.20 11.75 28.32
N TYR A 35 1.00 11.63 27.76
CA TYR A 35 1.94 12.73 27.52
C TYR A 35 2.17 12.92 26.01
N PRO A 36 1.28 13.64 25.28
CA PRO A 36 1.32 13.71 23.81
C PRO A 36 2.66 14.18 23.23
N LYS A 37 3.23 15.25 23.80
CA LYS A 37 4.53 15.82 23.35
C LYS A 37 5.67 14.82 23.52
N LEU A 38 5.71 14.09 24.66
CA LEU A 38 6.73 13.08 24.92
C LEU A 38 6.58 11.90 23.93
N SER A 39 5.35 11.46 23.67
CA SER A 39 5.06 10.39 22.70
C SER A 39 5.56 10.75 21.30
N ALA A 40 5.29 11.96 20.82
CA ALA A 40 5.80 12.42 19.53
C ALA A 40 7.34 12.49 19.51
N THR A 41 7.95 13.01 20.57
CA THR A 41 9.43 13.10 20.68
C THR A 41 10.07 11.72 20.61
N ILE A 42 9.53 10.72 21.33
CA ILE A 42 10.03 9.33 21.29
C ILE A 42 9.91 8.74 19.90
N SER A 43 8.76 8.93 19.23
CA SER A 43 8.53 8.41 17.88
C SER A 43 9.48 9.03 16.86
N VAL A 44 9.56 10.37 16.84
CA VAL A 44 10.44 11.10 15.91
C VAL A 44 11.90 10.75 16.16
N ALA A 45 12.34 10.66 17.42
CA ALA A 45 13.70 10.28 17.77
C ALA A 45 14.03 8.85 17.29
N ALA A 46 13.12 7.89 17.50
CA ALA A 46 13.31 6.52 17.05
C ALA A 46 13.48 6.44 15.53
N VAL A 47 12.61 7.11 14.76
CA VAL A 47 12.69 7.11 13.29
C VAL A 47 13.90 7.90 12.78
N SER A 48 14.32 8.97 13.50
CA SER A 48 15.56 9.71 13.19
C SER A 48 16.78 8.80 13.28
N VAL A 49 16.89 8.02 14.36
CA VAL A 49 17.99 7.04 14.52
C VAL A 49 17.90 5.97 13.44
N SER A 50 16.69 5.49 13.11
CA SER A 50 16.50 4.54 12.00
C SER A 50 16.99 5.10 10.68
N LEU A 51 16.72 6.37 10.38
CA LEU A 51 17.22 7.04 9.17
C LEU A 51 18.75 7.15 9.17
N ILE A 52 19.35 7.52 10.29
CA ILE A 52 20.83 7.59 10.41
C ILE A 52 21.44 6.20 10.17
N CYS A 53 20.87 5.16 10.76
CA CYS A 53 21.31 3.77 10.54
C CYS A 53 21.17 3.37 9.07
N ALA A 54 20.04 3.66 8.41
CA ALA A 54 19.80 3.34 7.01
C ALA A 54 20.81 4.06 6.09
N LEU A 55 21.04 5.35 6.30
CA LEU A 55 22.04 6.13 5.53
C LEU A 55 23.46 5.61 5.75
N SER A 56 23.80 5.26 6.99
CA SER A 56 25.11 4.67 7.33
C SER A 56 25.32 3.31 6.62
N LEU A 57 24.28 2.46 6.62
CA LEU A 57 24.32 1.18 5.91
C LEU A 57 24.44 1.38 4.40
N LEU A 58 23.65 2.27 3.82
CA LEU A 58 23.70 2.59 2.39
C LEU A 58 25.09 3.11 2.00
N GLY A 59 25.66 4.04 2.76
CA GLY A 59 26.99 4.60 2.49
C GLY A 59 28.12 3.58 2.62
N ARG A 60 28.06 2.69 3.62
CA ARG A 60 29.10 1.65 3.84
C ARG A 60 29.05 0.54 2.80
N HIS A 61 27.86 0.21 2.31
CA HIS A 61 27.60 -0.93 1.43
C HIS A 61 27.20 -0.50 0.01
N TRP A 62 27.60 0.72 -0.42
CA TRP A 62 27.33 1.21 -1.77
C TRP A 62 27.90 0.30 -2.86
N HIS A 63 29.03 -0.35 -2.61
CA HIS A 63 29.70 -1.27 -3.53
C HIS A 63 29.60 -2.73 -3.06
N LEU A 64 28.44 -3.11 -2.52
CA LEU A 64 28.23 -4.47 -2.04
C LEU A 64 28.18 -5.47 -3.22
N GLU A 65 29.12 -6.43 -3.25
CA GLU A 65 29.20 -7.42 -4.33
C GLU A 65 28.24 -8.61 -4.13
N GLN A 66 27.99 -8.97 -2.88
CA GLN A 66 27.12 -10.11 -2.54
C GLN A 66 26.19 -9.74 -1.39
N PRO A 67 24.95 -10.24 -1.39
CA PRO A 67 24.00 -10.03 -0.30
C PRO A 67 24.54 -10.54 1.04
N ILE A 68 24.44 -9.73 2.07
CA ILE A 68 24.81 -10.11 3.43
C ILE A 68 23.57 -10.67 4.12
N GLN A 69 23.62 -11.90 4.60
CA GLN A 69 22.53 -12.51 5.35
C GLN A 69 22.94 -12.86 6.78
N TYR A 70 22.12 -12.43 7.73
CA TYR A 70 22.19 -12.82 9.12
C TYR A 70 20.90 -13.55 9.49
N THR A 71 20.98 -14.86 9.74
CA THR A 71 19.80 -15.67 10.04
C THR A 71 19.97 -16.46 11.33
N ALA A 72 18.91 -16.51 12.11
CA ALA A 72 18.78 -17.36 13.29
C ALA A 72 17.67 -18.40 13.07
N LYS A 73 17.77 -19.53 13.76
CA LYS A 73 16.73 -20.56 13.74
C LYS A 73 15.50 -20.05 14.48
N TRP A 74 14.38 -19.89 13.78
CA TRP A 74 13.13 -19.45 14.37
C TRP A 74 12.16 -20.62 14.56
N LEU A 75 11.80 -21.30 13.47
CA LEU A 75 10.89 -22.45 13.50
C LEU A 75 11.59 -23.68 12.93
N VAL A 76 11.59 -24.75 13.70
CA VAL A 76 12.12 -26.04 13.28
C VAL A 76 11.07 -27.11 13.64
N SER A 77 10.51 -27.77 12.61
CA SER A 77 9.52 -28.83 12.77
C SER A 77 9.78 -29.93 11.73
N GLY A 78 10.34 -31.04 12.16
CA GLY A 78 10.74 -32.11 11.27
C GLY A 78 11.72 -31.65 10.19
N LYS A 79 11.32 -31.72 8.92
CA LYS A 79 12.11 -31.23 7.79
C LYS A 79 11.94 -29.75 7.50
N LEU A 80 10.94 -29.10 8.11
CA LEU A 80 10.69 -27.69 7.92
C LEU A 80 11.65 -26.86 8.77
N TYR A 81 12.46 -26.05 8.13
CA TYR A 81 13.35 -25.09 8.74
C TYR A 81 13.04 -23.70 8.23
N VAL A 82 12.61 -22.80 9.13
CA VAL A 82 12.35 -21.39 8.80
C VAL A 82 13.32 -20.52 9.57
N PRO A 83 14.27 -19.86 8.88
CA PRO A 83 15.14 -18.88 9.50
C PRO A 83 14.41 -17.54 9.64
N PHE A 84 14.77 -16.79 10.68
CA PHE A 84 14.41 -15.39 10.88
C PHE A 84 15.69 -14.55 10.92
N GLY A 85 15.70 -13.36 10.29
CA GLY A 85 16.90 -12.56 10.28
C GLY A 85 16.81 -11.35 9.36
N PHE A 86 17.96 -10.95 8.85
CA PHE A 86 18.11 -9.78 7.97
C PHE A 86 18.89 -10.16 6.72
N MET A 87 18.49 -9.58 5.60
CA MET A 87 19.21 -9.63 4.34
C MET A 87 19.44 -8.21 3.84
N LEU A 88 20.70 -7.87 3.63
CA LEU A 88 21.12 -6.57 3.12
C LEU A 88 21.68 -6.77 1.71
N ASP A 89 21.05 -6.15 0.76
CA ASP A 89 21.50 -6.01 -0.63
C ASP A 89 21.13 -4.61 -1.14
N GLN A 90 21.47 -4.28 -2.35
CA GLN A 90 21.25 -2.96 -2.92
C GLN A 90 19.78 -2.53 -2.86
N LEU A 91 18.86 -3.44 -3.20
CA LEU A 91 17.43 -3.15 -3.20
C LEU A 91 16.87 -2.93 -1.78
N SER A 92 17.30 -3.76 -0.81
CA SER A 92 16.87 -3.60 0.59
C SER A 92 17.41 -2.32 1.22
N LEU A 93 18.69 -1.97 0.95
CA LEU A 93 19.31 -0.75 1.44
C LEU A 93 18.64 0.51 0.88
N LEU A 94 18.32 0.50 -0.42
CA LEU A 94 17.56 1.58 -1.06
C LEU A 94 16.19 1.77 -0.41
N MET A 95 15.41 0.68 -0.33
CA MET A 95 14.06 0.75 0.25
C MET A 95 14.05 1.10 1.72
N LEU A 96 14.98 0.55 2.51
CA LEU A 96 15.12 0.90 3.92
C LEU A 96 15.36 2.41 4.11
N THR A 97 16.22 2.99 3.25
CA THR A 97 16.52 4.43 3.27
C THR A 97 15.31 5.28 2.87
N ILE A 98 14.58 4.88 1.82
CA ILE A 98 13.37 5.57 1.36
C ILE A 98 12.30 5.54 2.46
N VAL A 99 12.03 4.36 3.04
CA VAL A 99 11.01 4.20 4.08
C VAL A 99 11.37 5.02 5.33
N ALA A 100 12.62 4.95 5.78
CA ALA A 100 13.07 5.72 6.95
C ALA A 100 13.00 7.23 6.69
N GLY A 101 13.44 7.69 5.52
CA GLY A 101 13.45 9.11 5.14
C GLY A 101 12.03 9.69 5.04
N ILE A 102 11.13 9.02 4.34
CA ILE A 102 9.74 9.48 4.22
C ILE A 102 9.02 9.41 5.57
N SER A 103 9.21 8.34 6.34
CA SER A 103 8.61 8.23 7.68
C SER A 103 9.07 9.37 8.61
N PHE A 104 10.35 9.72 8.56
CA PHE A 104 10.90 10.85 9.32
C PHE A 104 10.26 12.17 8.91
N LEU A 105 10.24 12.50 7.63
CA LEU A 105 9.68 13.77 7.12
C LEU A 105 8.18 13.88 7.41
N VAL A 106 7.44 12.80 7.26
CA VAL A 106 6.01 12.76 7.56
C VAL A 106 5.76 12.93 9.06
N GLN A 107 6.54 12.29 9.93
CA GLN A 107 6.39 12.47 11.39
C GLN A 107 6.74 13.88 11.84
N VAL A 108 7.77 14.52 11.27
CA VAL A 108 8.10 15.93 11.54
C VAL A 108 6.96 16.84 11.07
N TYR A 109 6.45 16.65 9.86
CA TYR A 109 5.28 17.39 9.35
C TYR A 109 4.06 17.26 10.26
N SER A 110 3.83 16.06 10.79
CA SER A 110 2.69 15.75 11.65
C SER A 110 2.72 16.45 13.00
N LEU A 111 3.89 16.96 13.47
CA LEU A 111 3.96 17.80 14.67
C LEU A 111 3.13 19.07 14.53
N GLY A 112 3.05 19.63 13.32
CA GLY A 112 2.19 20.77 13.02
C GLY A 112 0.76 20.35 12.68
N TYR A 113 0.61 19.40 11.73
CA TYR A 113 -0.68 19.01 11.18
C TYR A 113 -1.64 18.39 12.21
N MET A 114 -1.13 17.55 13.11
CA MET A 114 -1.92 16.86 14.14
C MET A 114 -1.95 17.61 15.47
N ALA A 115 -1.42 18.84 15.54
CA ALA A 115 -1.40 19.63 16.77
C ALA A 115 -2.82 19.87 17.30
N GLY A 116 -3.06 19.53 18.58
CA GLY A 116 -4.37 19.67 19.20
C GLY A 116 -5.34 18.48 18.99
N ASP A 117 -4.98 17.47 18.17
CA ASP A 117 -5.83 16.29 17.99
C ASP A 117 -5.85 15.42 19.27
N PRO A 118 -7.03 15.00 19.76
CA PRO A 118 -7.14 14.13 20.94
C PRO A 118 -6.41 12.78 20.79
N GLY A 119 -6.28 12.28 19.55
CA GLY A 119 -5.60 11.06 19.22
C GLY A 119 -4.09 11.19 18.97
N PHE A 120 -3.49 12.36 19.24
CA PHE A 120 -2.11 12.68 18.88
C PHE A 120 -1.08 11.60 19.30
N ALA A 121 -1.10 11.14 20.55
CA ALA A 121 -0.19 10.10 21.03
C ALA A 121 -0.43 8.76 20.32
N ARG A 122 -1.71 8.37 20.11
CA ARG A 122 -2.11 7.17 19.39
C ARG A 122 -1.65 7.22 17.93
N TYR A 123 -1.72 8.38 17.31
CA TYR A 123 -1.23 8.62 15.96
C TYR A 123 0.25 8.27 15.83
N TYR A 124 1.10 8.80 16.70
CA TYR A 124 2.54 8.53 16.70
C TYR A 124 2.89 7.08 17.02
N ALA A 125 2.11 6.43 17.89
CA ALA A 125 2.26 5.01 18.14
C ALA A 125 2.01 4.19 16.85
N PHE A 126 0.91 4.45 16.14
CA PHE A 126 0.60 3.74 14.90
C PHE A 126 1.58 4.04 13.77
N GLN A 127 2.08 5.26 13.68
CA GLN A 127 3.16 5.63 12.76
C GLN A 127 4.44 4.84 13.03
N SER A 128 4.81 4.67 14.31
CA SER A 128 5.97 3.87 14.71
C SER A 128 5.79 2.39 14.41
N LEU A 129 4.60 1.81 14.68
CA LEU A 129 4.27 0.43 14.34
C LEU A 129 4.38 0.18 12.83
N PHE A 130 3.85 1.11 12.04
CA PHE A 130 3.88 1.04 10.59
C PHE A 130 5.32 1.12 10.05
N ALA A 131 6.11 2.08 10.54
CA ALA A 131 7.51 2.23 10.14
C ALA A 131 8.32 0.98 10.45
N TRP A 132 8.16 0.40 11.65
CA TRP A 132 8.79 -0.87 12.02
C TRP A 132 8.43 -2.00 11.08
N ALA A 133 7.14 -2.22 10.86
CA ALA A 133 6.66 -3.31 10.01
C ALA A 133 7.22 -3.19 8.59
N MET A 134 7.21 -1.98 8.03
CA MET A 134 7.70 -1.73 6.68
C MET A 134 9.22 -1.90 6.57
N MET A 135 10.01 -1.32 7.49
CA MET A 135 11.46 -1.44 7.49
C MET A 135 11.92 -2.89 7.66
N THR A 136 11.29 -3.65 8.57
CA THR A 136 11.66 -5.05 8.79
C THR A 136 11.25 -5.94 7.60
N MET A 137 10.15 -5.61 6.92
CA MET A 137 9.76 -6.29 5.69
C MET A 137 10.82 -6.11 4.60
N THR A 138 11.38 -4.91 4.44
CA THR A 138 12.35 -4.63 3.36
C THR A 138 13.66 -5.41 3.49
N ILE A 139 14.04 -5.80 4.69
CA ILE A 139 15.26 -6.56 4.97
C ILE A 139 15.00 -8.04 5.27
N ALA A 140 13.82 -8.57 4.99
CA ALA A 140 13.47 -9.96 5.23
C ALA A 140 14.26 -10.90 4.30
N PRO A 141 14.93 -11.96 4.83
CA PRO A 141 15.69 -12.92 4.04
C PRO A 141 14.83 -14.03 3.43
N THR A 142 13.63 -14.23 3.95
CA THR A 142 12.69 -15.28 3.51
C THR A 142 11.33 -14.70 3.16
N MET A 143 10.66 -15.29 2.18
CA MET A 143 9.31 -14.89 1.81
C MET A 143 8.27 -15.14 2.91
N LEU A 144 8.53 -16.05 3.86
CA LEU A 144 7.64 -16.24 5.00
C LEU A 144 7.78 -15.09 6.01
N GLN A 145 9.00 -14.66 6.33
CA GLN A 145 9.21 -13.48 7.17
C GLN A 145 8.67 -12.23 6.47
N PHE A 146 8.92 -12.09 5.17
CA PHE A 146 8.36 -11.02 4.34
C PHE A 146 6.83 -10.99 4.47
N TYR A 147 6.15 -12.14 4.36
CA TYR A 147 4.70 -12.26 4.48
C TYR A 147 4.20 -11.86 5.87
N VAL A 148 4.87 -12.26 6.95
CA VAL A 148 4.49 -11.85 8.31
C VAL A 148 4.51 -10.32 8.46
N PHE A 149 5.58 -9.65 8.01
CA PHE A 149 5.67 -8.19 8.07
C PHE A 149 4.78 -7.50 7.05
N TRP A 150 4.52 -8.12 5.91
CA TRP A 150 3.51 -7.69 4.94
C TRP A 150 2.11 -7.59 5.56
N GLU A 151 1.74 -8.57 6.37
CA GLU A 151 0.48 -8.57 7.11
C GLU A 151 0.45 -7.50 8.21
N LEU A 152 1.56 -7.29 8.90
CA LEU A 152 1.68 -6.23 9.91
C LEU A 152 1.61 -4.82 9.28
N VAL A 153 2.17 -4.61 8.09
CA VAL A 153 1.98 -3.38 7.32
C VAL A 153 0.48 -3.18 7.00
N GLY A 154 -0.22 -4.24 6.61
CA GLY A 154 -1.67 -4.21 6.40
C GLY A 154 -2.46 -3.84 7.65
N LEU A 155 -2.13 -4.44 8.79
CA LEU A 155 -2.76 -4.13 10.08
C LEU A 155 -2.49 -2.68 10.53
N ALA A 156 -1.25 -2.23 10.44
CA ALA A 156 -0.90 -0.86 10.82
C ALA A 156 -1.58 0.17 9.91
N SER A 157 -1.71 -0.12 8.60
CA SER A 157 -2.45 0.73 7.67
C SER A 157 -3.95 0.80 8.00
N TYR A 158 -4.56 -0.31 8.40
CA TYR A 158 -5.95 -0.34 8.86
C TYR A 158 -6.18 0.63 10.04
N PHE A 159 -5.28 0.63 11.03
CA PHE A 159 -5.35 1.57 12.17
C PHE A 159 -5.17 3.03 11.75
N LEU A 160 -4.35 3.29 10.75
CA LEU A 160 -4.06 4.64 10.27
C LEU A 160 -5.15 5.17 9.33
N ILE A 161 -5.72 4.34 8.44
CA ILE A 161 -6.84 4.72 7.56
C ILE A 161 -8.10 4.96 8.40
N GLY A 162 -8.40 4.04 9.30
CA GLY A 162 -9.53 4.14 10.24
C GLY A 162 -9.22 4.98 11.48
N PHE A 163 -8.25 5.90 11.44
CA PHE A 163 -7.83 6.66 12.61
C PHE A 163 -8.97 7.41 13.28
N TYR A 164 -9.83 8.03 12.49
CA TYR A 164 -11.06 8.69 12.93
C TYR A 164 -12.25 7.72 12.98
N TYR A 165 -12.08 6.57 13.65
CA TYR A 165 -13.03 5.46 13.70
C TYR A 165 -14.44 5.84 14.18
N GLU A 166 -14.59 6.98 14.86
CA GLU A 166 -15.89 7.54 15.27
C GLU A 166 -16.71 8.00 14.05
N LYS A 167 -16.06 8.34 12.95
CA LYS A 167 -16.70 8.62 11.67
C LYS A 167 -16.98 7.31 10.95
N PHE A 168 -18.25 7.07 10.62
CA PHE A 168 -18.65 5.85 9.91
C PHE A 168 -17.88 5.65 8.59
N SER A 169 -17.70 6.73 7.81
CA SER A 169 -16.94 6.68 6.55
C SER A 169 -15.49 6.20 6.75
N ALA A 170 -14.79 6.70 7.77
CA ALA A 170 -13.41 6.30 8.05
C ALA A 170 -13.32 4.84 8.53
N SER A 171 -14.29 4.40 9.36
CA SER A 171 -14.38 3.00 9.78
C SER A 171 -14.60 2.06 8.60
N GLU A 172 -15.53 2.38 7.69
CA GLU A 172 -15.80 1.58 6.48
C GLU A 172 -14.63 1.61 5.51
N ALA A 173 -13.96 2.75 5.33
CA ALA A 173 -12.76 2.86 4.51
C ALA A 173 -11.62 1.96 5.01
N GLY A 174 -11.38 1.95 6.32
CA GLY A 174 -10.40 1.05 6.93
C GLY A 174 -10.74 -0.43 6.71
N LYS A 175 -12.00 -0.82 6.96
CA LYS A 175 -12.48 -2.19 6.71
C LYS A 175 -12.33 -2.58 5.24
N LYS A 176 -12.76 -1.73 4.31
CA LYS A 176 -12.64 -1.98 2.87
C LYS A 176 -11.19 -2.18 2.47
N ALA A 177 -10.28 -1.29 2.91
CA ALA A 177 -8.85 -1.41 2.63
C ALA A 177 -8.27 -2.74 3.16
N PHE A 178 -8.62 -3.12 4.40
CA PHE A 178 -8.17 -4.36 5.00
C PHE A 178 -8.68 -5.60 4.26
N VAL A 179 -9.98 -5.68 3.97
CA VAL A 179 -10.60 -6.83 3.29
C VAL A 179 -10.07 -6.99 1.86
N MET A 180 -9.99 -5.88 1.11
CA MET A 180 -9.51 -5.92 -0.28
C MET A 180 -8.05 -6.35 -0.39
N THR A 181 -7.19 -5.84 0.49
CA THR A 181 -5.79 -6.29 0.54
C THR A 181 -5.69 -7.73 0.98
N ARG A 182 -6.51 -8.17 1.93
CA ARG A 182 -6.55 -9.56 2.43
C ARG A 182 -6.90 -10.58 1.34
N LEU A 183 -7.77 -10.23 0.40
CA LEU A 183 -8.05 -11.11 -0.74
C LEU A 183 -6.79 -11.37 -1.57
N GLY A 184 -5.99 -10.33 -1.81
CA GLY A 184 -4.69 -10.47 -2.47
C GLY A 184 -3.69 -11.28 -1.63
N ASP A 185 -3.67 -11.06 -0.31
CA ASP A 185 -2.77 -11.72 0.63
C ASP A 185 -3.05 -13.23 0.74
N ILE A 186 -4.32 -13.66 0.63
CA ILE A 186 -4.71 -15.08 0.57
C ILE A 186 -4.10 -15.74 -0.69
N ALA A 187 -4.23 -15.11 -1.85
CA ALA A 187 -3.62 -15.62 -3.07
C ALA A 187 -2.09 -15.68 -2.94
N PHE A 188 -1.46 -14.63 -2.40
CA PHE A 188 -0.04 -14.59 -2.12
C PHE A 188 0.40 -15.77 -1.24
N PHE A 189 -0.29 -16.02 -0.14
CA PHE A 189 0.02 -17.13 0.76
C PHE A 189 -0.10 -18.49 0.08
N LEU A 190 -1.16 -18.71 -0.72
CA LEU A 190 -1.32 -19.94 -1.50
C LEU A 190 -0.18 -20.13 -2.50
N GLY A 191 0.28 -19.05 -3.15
CA GLY A 191 1.44 -19.09 -4.03
C GLY A 191 2.72 -19.49 -3.30
N LEU A 192 2.95 -18.95 -2.08
CA LEU A 192 4.07 -19.34 -1.23
C LEU A 192 4.00 -20.80 -0.80
N LEU A 193 2.80 -21.30 -0.46
CA LEU A 193 2.62 -22.71 -0.11
C LEU A 193 2.96 -23.64 -1.30
N LEU A 194 2.57 -23.27 -2.51
CA LEU A 194 2.94 -24.03 -3.71
C LEU A 194 4.47 -24.08 -3.90
N VAL A 195 5.16 -22.97 -3.70
CA VAL A 195 6.62 -22.94 -3.75
C VAL A 195 7.21 -23.79 -2.63
N LEU A 196 6.74 -23.65 -1.39
CA LEU A 196 7.25 -24.41 -0.25
C LEU A 196 7.09 -25.92 -0.44
N LEU A 197 5.93 -26.36 -0.91
CA LEU A 197 5.63 -27.79 -1.08
C LEU A 197 6.44 -28.44 -2.22
N ASN A 198 6.78 -27.69 -3.25
CA ASN A 198 7.47 -28.23 -4.43
C ASN A 198 8.98 -27.94 -4.44
N PHE A 199 9.40 -26.76 -3.98
CA PHE A 199 10.80 -26.36 -3.94
C PHE A 199 11.48 -26.70 -2.60
N GLY A 200 10.71 -26.66 -1.48
CA GLY A 200 11.15 -27.08 -0.15
C GLY A 200 11.66 -25.98 0.76
N ASN A 201 11.85 -24.74 0.27
CA ASN A 201 12.19 -23.58 1.09
C ASN A 201 11.62 -22.28 0.53
N LEU A 202 11.67 -21.20 1.31
CA LEU A 202 11.20 -19.85 0.96
C LEU A 202 12.30 -18.79 1.12
N ASN A 203 13.59 -19.20 1.09
CA ASN A 203 14.68 -18.24 1.05
C ASN A 203 14.64 -17.47 -0.28
N ILE A 204 14.75 -16.15 -0.21
CA ILE A 204 14.58 -15.28 -1.39
C ILE A 204 15.70 -15.54 -2.43
N LEU A 205 16.94 -15.72 -1.99
CA LEU A 205 18.05 -15.99 -2.91
C LEU A 205 17.89 -17.33 -3.62
N ASP A 206 17.42 -18.36 -2.89
CA ASP A 206 17.20 -19.68 -3.48
C ASP A 206 16.02 -19.67 -4.46
N MET A 207 14.94 -18.96 -4.15
CA MET A 207 13.81 -18.79 -5.07
C MET A 207 14.22 -18.08 -6.37
N ASN A 208 15.12 -17.13 -6.28
CA ASN A 208 15.63 -16.39 -7.42
C ASN A 208 16.69 -17.17 -8.23
N SER A 209 17.21 -18.28 -7.68
CA SER A 209 18.22 -19.09 -8.33
C SER A 209 17.68 -19.89 -9.53
N VAL A 210 18.57 -20.41 -10.36
CA VAL A 210 18.22 -21.26 -11.51
C VAL A 210 17.67 -22.61 -11.05
N ASP A 211 18.03 -23.10 -9.88
CA ASP A 211 17.67 -24.43 -9.37
C ASP A 211 16.17 -24.65 -9.18
N ILE A 212 15.39 -23.58 -9.03
CA ILE A 212 13.94 -23.69 -8.91
C ILE A 212 13.29 -24.30 -10.15
N THR A 213 13.84 -24.02 -11.35
CA THR A 213 13.32 -24.60 -12.60
C THR A 213 13.62 -26.08 -12.76
N ALA A 214 14.63 -26.59 -12.03
CA ALA A 214 14.91 -28.03 -11.98
C ALA A 214 13.94 -28.80 -11.06
N ARG A 215 13.30 -28.11 -10.10
CA ARG A 215 12.40 -28.73 -9.11
C ARG A 215 10.94 -28.47 -9.34
N MET A 216 10.58 -27.38 -10.02
CA MET A 216 9.20 -26.99 -10.29
C MET A 216 8.93 -26.99 -11.80
N SER A 217 7.79 -27.55 -12.20
CA SER A 217 7.35 -27.49 -13.59
C SER A 217 7.00 -26.06 -14.02
N PRO A 218 7.15 -25.70 -15.31
CA PRO A 218 6.80 -24.36 -15.81
C PRO A 218 5.36 -23.94 -15.46
N ALA A 219 4.41 -24.88 -15.47
CA ALA A 219 3.02 -24.61 -15.09
C ALA A 219 2.88 -24.25 -13.60
N LEU A 220 3.61 -24.93 -12.71
CA LEU A 220 3.61 -24.62 -11.29
C LEU A 220 4.31 -23.28 -11.00
N ILE A 221 5.39 -22.96 -11.70
CA ILE A 221 6.05 -21.65 -11.59
C ILE A 221 5.06 -20.54 -12.03
N THR A 222 4.39 -20.73 -13.16
CA THR A 222 3.41 -19.76 -13.66
C THR A 222 2.24 -19.57 -12.69
N LEU A 223 1.68 -20.66 -12.18
CA LEU A 223 0.57 -20.60 -11.21
C LEU A 223 1.02 -19.93 -9.91
N SER A 224 2.19 -20.30 -9.36
CA SER A 224 2.73 -19.69 -8.16
C SER A 224 3.01 -18.20 -8.37
N ALA A 225 3.56 -17.81 -9.52
CA ALA A 225 3.81 -16.42 -9.87
C ALA A 225 2.52 -15.58 -9.91
N ILE A 226 1.47 -16.08 -10.57
CA ILE A 226 0.17 -15.40 -10.64
C ILE A 226 -0.45 -15.26 -9.24
N LEU A 227 -0.40 -16.31 -8.42
CA LEU A 227 -0.93 -16.27 -7.05
C LEU A 227 -0.16 -15.30 -6.16
N ILE A 228 1.18 -15.30 -6.22
CA ILE A 228 2.01 -14.35 -5.49
C ILE A 228 1.73 -12.91 -5.96
N PHE A 229 1.54 -12.70 -7.25
CA PHE A 229 1.14 -11.39 -7.80
C PHE A 229 -0.22 -10.91 -7.28
N GLY A 230 -1.10 -11.80 -6.81
CA GLY A 230 -2.31 -11.43 -6.09
C GLY A 230 -2.04 -10.50 -4.90
N GLY A 231 -0.96 -10.73 -4.14
CA GLY A 231 -0.49 -9.83 -3.09
C GLY A 231 -0.06 -8.46 -3.65
N VAL A 232 0.67 -8.44 -4.78
CA VAL A 232 1.01 -7.19 -5.47
C VAL A 232 -0.26 -6.43 -5.85
N ALA A 233 -1.24 -7.13 -6.44
CA ALA A 233 -2.51 -6.53 -6.84
C ALA A 233 -3.28 -5.95 -5.64
N GLY A 234 -3.27 -6.62 -4.50
CA GLY A 234 -3.90 -6.14 -3.27
C GLY A 234 -3.26 -4.86 -2.73
N LYS A 235 -1.96 -4.91 -2.39
CA LYS A 235 -1.27 -3.78 -1.75
C LYS A 235 -1.01 -2.62 -2.70
N SER A 236 -0.62 -2.89 -3.96
CA SER A 236 -0.38 -1.85 -4.96
C SER A 236 -1.64 -1.46 -5.73
N ALA A 237 -2.82 -1.82 -5.23
CA ALA A 237 -4.11 -1.43 -5.79
C ALA A 237 -4.19 -1.63 -7.32
N GLN A 238 -3.77 -2.80 -7.81
CA GLN A 238 -3.89 -3.16 -9.21
C GLN A 238 -5.26 -3.76 -9.50
N PHE A 239 -5.70 -3.67 -10.75
CA PHE A 239 -6.94 -4.31 -11.18
C PHE A 239 -6.90 -5.83 -10.89
N PRO A 240 -7.98 -6.40 -10.35
CA PRO A 240 -9.26 -5.78 -10.00
C PRO A 240 -9.34 -5.15 -8.60
N LEU A 241 -8.31 -5.19 -7.75
CA LEU A 241 -8.32 -4.83 -6.33
C LEU A 241 -7.97 -3.35 -6.04
N LEU A 242 -8.40 -2.39 -6.89
CA LEU A 242 -7.93 -0.99 -6.84
C LEU A 242 -8.80 -0.03 -6.01
N THR A 243 -10.07 -0.35 -5.75
CA THR A 243 -11.05 0.65 -5.29
C THR A 243 -10.95 1.05 -3.83
N TRP A 244 -10.16 0.33 -3.03
CA TRP A 244 -9.95 0.68 -1.62
C TRP A 244 -9.08 1.92 -1.42
N LEU A 245 -8.17 2.20 -2.37
CA LEU A 245 -7.15 3.22 -2.22
C LEU A 245 -7.72 4.66 -2.23
N PRO A 246 -8.67 5.03 -3.13
CA PRO A 246 -9.34 6.33 -3.05
C PRO A 246 -10.16 6.52 -1.76
N ASP A 247 -10.76 5.45 -1.23
CA ASP A 247 -11.53 5.50 0.00
C ASP A 247 -10.64 5.62 1.24
N ALA A 248 -9.39 5.14 1.17
CA ALA A 248 -8.38 5.29 2.22
C ALA A 248 -8.03 6.78 2.51
N MET A 249 -8.48 7.72 1.67
CA MET A 249 -8.30 9.16 1.88
C MET A 249 -9.09 9.72 3.08
N GLU A 250 -9.94 8.95 3.73
CA GLU A 250 -10.60 9.30 5.01
C GLU A 250 -9.63 9.45 6.19
N GLY A 251 -8.47 8.83 6.12
CA GLY A 251 -7.40 9.00 7.10
C GLY A 251 -6.77 10.40 7.10
N PRO A 252 -6.01 10.77 8.16
CA PRO A 252 -5.27 12.02 8.20
C PRO A 252 -4.33 12.16 6.99
N THR A 253 -4.21 13.37 6.44
CA THR A 253 -3.43 13.59 5.20
C THR A 253 -1.95 13.16 5.30
N PRO A 254 -1.23 13.33 6.43
CA PRO A 254 0.13 12.80 6.55
C PRO A 254 0.19 11.26 6.46
N VAL A 255 -0.87 10.56 6.90
CA VAL A 255 -1.00 9.11 6.69
C VAL A 255 -1.08 8.79 5.20
N SER A 256 -1.90 9.54 4.45
CA SER A 256 -1.99 9.37 3.00
C SER A 256 -0.63 9.61 2.32
N ALA A 257 0.13 10.63 2.77
CA ALA A 257 1.47 10.87 2.27
C ALA A 257 2.41 9.67 2.52
N LEU A 258 2.38 9.07 3.70
CA LEU A 258 3.21 7.92 4.03
C LEU A 258 2.79 6.66 3.26
N LEU A 259 1.49 6.30 3.31
CA LEU A 259 0.97 5.05 2.73
C LEU A 259 1.11 5.01 1.20
N HIS A 260 0.92 6.16 0.53
CA HIS A 260 0.78 6.22 -0.93
C HIS A 260 2.04 6.67 -1.66
N SER A 261 3.12 7.03 -0.96
CA SER A 261 4.39 7.42 -1.59
C SER A 261 5.41 6.29 -1.64
N ALA A 262 5.81 5.79 -0.47
CA ALA A 262 7.02 4.97 -0.32
C ALA A 262 6.81 3.65 0.41
N THR A 263 5.59 3.39 0.92
CA THR A 263 5.43 2.31 1.89
C THR A 263 4.40 1.27 1.48
N MET A 264 3.16 1.30 2.00
CA MET A 264 2.20 0.23 1.78
C MET A 264 1.97 -0.12 0.30
N VAL A 265 1.70 0.90 -0.53
CA VAL A 265 1.43 0.66 -1.95
C VAL A 265 2.70 0.35 -2.74
N ALA A 266 3.85 0.85 -2.29
CA ALA A 266 5.16 0.52 -2.85
C ALA A 266 5.60 -0.91 -2.50
N ALA A 267 5.07 -1.50 -1.41
CA ALA A 267 5.41 -2.86 -0.97
C ALA A 267 5.14 -3.91 -2.05
N GLY A 268 4.04 -3.77 -2.83
CA GLY A 268 3.75 -4.71 -3.91
C GLY A 268 4.75 -4.61 -5.06
N VAL A 269 5.09 -3.40 -5.49
CA VAL A 269 6.13 -3.17 -6.51
C VAL A 269 7.49 -3.65 -6.00
N TYR A 270 7.80 -3.38 -4.73
CA TYR A 270 9.01 -3.88 -4.06
C TYR A 270 9.05 -5.42 -4.05
N MET A 271 7.94 -6.08 -3.71
CA MET A 271 7.85 -7.54 -3.77
C MET A 271 8.09 -8.05 -5.19
N PHE A 272 7.49 -7.43 -6.19
CA PHE A 272 7.73 -7.77 -7.59
C PHE A 272 9.22 -7.69 -7.93
N ALA A 273 9.86 -6.59 -7.57
CA ALA A 273 11.29 -6.40 -7.80
C ALA A 273 12.14 -7.39 -6.99
N ARG A 274 11.76 -7.69 -5.74
CA ARG A 274 12.48 -8.60 -4.84
C ARG A 274 12.58 -10.03 -5.36
N ILE A 275 11.54 -10.50 -6.02
CA ILE A 275 11.50 -11.83 -6.65
C ILE A 275 11.38 -11.74 -8.17
N PHE A 276 11.89 -10.65 -8.76
CA PHE A 276 11.90 -10.45 -10.21
C PHE A 276 12.50 -11.62 -10.99
N PRO A 277 13.67 -12.20 -10.58
CA PRO A 277 14.22 -13.36 -11.26
C PRO A 277 13.30 -14.60 -11.22
N PHE A 278 12.50 -14.78 -10.17
CA PHE A 278 11.49 -15.83 -10.10
C PHE A 278 10.35 -15.59 -11.10
N PHE A 279 9.80 -14.38 -11.13
CA PHE A 279 8.72 -14.03 -12.05
C PHE A 279 9.13 -14.11 -13.52
N SER A 280 10.35 -13.69 -13.85
CA SER A 280 10.91 -13.72 -15.22
C SER A 280 11.02 -15.13 -15.80
N LYS A 281 10.99 -16.19 -14.97
CA LYS A 281 10.97 -17.59 -15.42
C LYS A 281 9.63 -17.99 -16.07
N SER A 282 8.59 -17.17 -15.98
CA SER A 282 7.30 -17.38 -16.62
C SER A 282 6.92 -16.20 -17.53
N PRO A 283 7.23 -16.25 -18.81
CA PRO A 283 6.82 -15.22 -19.78
C PRO A 283 5.31 -15.01 -19.82
N THR A 284 4.52 -16.07 -19.62
CA THR A 284 3.07 -15.99 -19.54
C THR A 284 2.60 -15.14 -18.35
N ALA A 285 3.18 -15.36 -17.17
CA ALA A 285 2.87 -14.55 -15.99
C ALA A 285 3.26 -13.08 -16.20
N MET A 286 4.46 -12.82 -16.76
CA MET A 286 4.91 -11.46 -17.06
C MET A 286 3.98 -10.73 -18.02
N THR A 287 3.47 -11.42 -19.05
CA THR A 287 2.46 -10.83 -19.98
C THR A 287 1.16 -10.49 -19.27
N ILE A 288 0.69 -11.35 -18.36
CA ILE A 288 -0.51 -11.08 -17.55
C ILE A 288 -0.29 -9.86 -16.64
N PHE A 289 0.88 -9.75 -16.00
CA PHE A 289 1.22 -8.62 -15.12
C PHE A 289 1.31 -7.32 -15.92
N LEU A 290 1.88 -7.35 -17.12
CA LEU A 290 1.92 -6.22 -18.05
C LEU A 290 0.52 -5.74 -18.42
N ALA A 291 -0.39 -6.67 -18.74
CA ALA A 291 -1.79 -6.35 -19.06
C ALA A 291 -2.51 -5.73 -17.85
N ILE A 292 -2.35 -6.31 -16.64
CA ILE A 292 -2.95 -5.80 -15.42
C ILE A 292 -2.43 -4.39 -15.10
N GLY A 293 -1.12 -4.17 -15.17
CA GLY A 293 -0.52 -2.86 -14.96
C GLY A 293 -1.05 -1.80 -15.94
N THR A 294 -1.16 -2.17 -17.22
CA THR A 294 -1.68 -1.29 -18.28
C THR A 294 -3.15 -0.91 -18.04
N ILE A 295 -4.01 -1.90 -17.76
CA ILE A 295 -5.43 -1.67 -17.46
C ILE A 295 -5.55 -0.78 -16.21
N THR A 296 -4.80 -1.07 -15.16
CA THR A 296 -4.80 -0.28 -13.91
C THR A 296 -4.42 1.17 -14.17
N MET A 297 -3.35 1.39 -14.91
CA MET A 297 -2.84 2.72 -15.24
C MET A 297 -3.88 3.54 -15.99
N LEU A 298 -4.53 2.96 -17.00
CA LEU A 298 -5.56 3.65 -17.81
C LEU A 298 -6.83 3.93 -17.00
N LEU A 299 -7.36 2.93 -16.29
CA LEU A 299 -8.56 3.10 -15.45
C LEU A 299 -8.38 4.22 -14.43
N ALA A 300 -7.27 4.19 -13.69
CA ALA A 300 -7.02 5.19 -12.65
C ALA A 300 -6.81 6.60 -13.23
N SER A 301 -6.13 6.72 -14.38
CA SER A 301 -5.94 8.00 -15.04
C SER A 301 -7.27 8.62 -15.47
N THR A 302 -8.22 7.83 -15.99
CA THR A 302 -9.54 8.33 -16.39
C THR A 302 -10.38 8.79 -15.19
N MET A 303 -10.33 8.08 -14.07
CA MET A 303 -11.02 8.47 -12.82
C MET A 303 -10.47 9.78 -12.27
N ALA A 304 -9.14 9.98 -12.33
CA ALA A 304 -8.49 11.22 -11.87
C ALA A 304 -8.96 12.47 -12.63
N MET A 305 -9.38 12.32 -13.89
CA MET A 305 -9.80 13.45 -14.74
C MET A 305 -11.09 14.10 -14.28
N VAL A 306 -11.99 13.39 -13.62
CA VAL A 306 -13.32 13.89 -13.23
C VAL A 306 -13.44 14.17 -11.73
N THR A 307 -12.49 13.70 -10.92
CA THR A 307 -12.50 13.84 -9.46
C THR A 307 -12.19 15.29 -9.04
N ARG A 308 -12.89 15.81 -8.01
CA ARG A 308 -12.71 17.15 -7.46
C ARG A 308 -11.97 17.19 -6.13
N ASP A 309 -11.97 16.09 -5.38
CA ASP A 309 -11.23 15.97 -4.12
C ASP A 309 -9.73 15.86 -4.40
N ILE A 310 -8.95 16.82 -3.85
CA ILE A 310 -7.50 16.90 -4.06
C ILE A 310 -6.77 15.62 -3.63
N LYS A 311 -7.16 15.00 -2.50
CA LYS A 311 -6.57 13.75 -2.01
C LYS A 311 -6.91 12.58 -2.93
N GLN A 312 -8.15 12.49 -3.41
CA GLN A 312 -8.57 11.41 -4.30
C GLN A 312 -7.91 11.52 -5.68
N VAL A 313 -7.70 12.73 -6.23
CA VAL A 313 -6.92 12.90 -7.48
C VAL A 313 -5.53 12.29 -7.32
N TRP A 314 -4.84 12.58 -6.22
CA TRP A 314 -3.52 12.01 -5.96
C TRP A 314 -3.56 10.51 -5.65
N ALA A 315 -4.65 10.00 -5.08
CA ALA A 315 -4.86 8.58 -4.89
C ALA A 315 -5.00 7.84 -6.23
N PHE A 316 -5.87 8.29 -7.14
CA PHE A 316 -5.99 7.73 -8.49
C PHE A 316 -4.68 7.86 -9.27
N SER A 317 -4.01 8.99 -9.13
CA SER A 317 -2.69 9.18 -9.71
C SER A 317 -1.68 8.16 -9.14
N THR A 318 -1.73 7.81 -7.86
CA THR A 318 -0.87 6.78 -7.27
C THR A 318 -1.15 5.42 -7.90
N ILE A 319 -2.41 5.01 -8.03
CA ILE A 319 -2.79 3.75 -8.71
C ILE A 319 -2.23 3.72 -10.14
N SER A 320 -2.37 4.84 -10.87
CA SER A 320 -1.85 4.95 -12.23
C SER A 320 -0.33 4.77 -12.29
N GLN A 321 0.43 5.43 -11.39
CA GLN A 321 1.89 5.33 -11.37
C GLN A 321 2.37 3.94 -10.92
N LEU A 322 1.67 3.29 -10.00
CA LEU A 322 1.94 1.89 -9.64
C LEU A 322 1.70 0.97 -10.84
N GLY A 323 0.68 1.24 -11.66
CA GLY A 323 0.47 0.57 -12.94
C GLY A 323 1.67 0.73 -13.87
N PHE A 324 2.22 1.95 -14.00
CA PHE A 324 3.46 2.18 -14.77
C PHE A 324 4.65 1.38 -14.24
N MET A 325 4.83 1.30 -12.91
CA MET A 325 5.92 0.53 -12.31
C MET A 325 5.77 -0.97 -12.61
N VAL A 326 4.54 -1.49 -12.49
CA VAL A 326 4.23 -2.89 -12.86
C VAL A 326 4.49 -3.12 -14.34
N MET A 327 4.10 -2.19 -15.24
CA MET A 327 4.41 -2.28 -16.68
C MET A 327 5.91 -2.33 -16.94
N GLY A 328 6.69 -1.45 -16.29
CA GLY A 328 8.15 -1.42 -16.46
C GLY A 328 8.81 -2.72 -16.01
N LEU A 329 8.46 -3.23 -14.82
CA LEU A 329 8.97 -4.51 -14.32
C LEU A 329 8.53 -5.67 -15.22
N ALA A 330 7.25 -5.71 -15.61
CA ALA A 330 6.71 -6.78 -16.44
C ALA A 330 7.24 -6.77 -17.89
N ALA A 331 7.70 -5.61 -18.37
CA ALA A 331 8.43 -5.48 -19.64
C ALA A 331 9.88 -5.99 -19.57
N GLY A 332 10.35 -6.41 -18.39
CA GLY A 332 11.74 -6.85 -18.20
C GLY A 332 12.68 -5.76 -17.69
N SER A 333 12.24 -4.51 -17.60
CA SER A 333 13.07 -3.37 -17.19
C SER A 333 13.11 -3.21 -15.67
N TYR A 334 13.92 -4.05 -15.00
CA TYR A 334 14.07 -4.05 -13.54
C TYR A 334 14.42 -2.66 -12.98
N PHE A 335 15.46 -2.04 -13.55
CA PHE A 335 15.91 -0.71 -13.12
C PHE A 335 14.78 0.34 -13.27
N ALA A 336 14.09 0.37 -14.41
CA ALA A 336 13.06 1.37 -14.68
C ALA A 336 11.93 1.36 -13.65
N GLY A 337 11.46 0.16 -13.27
CA GLY A 337 10.42 0.02 -12.26
C GLY A 337 10.84 0.53 -10.88
N ILE A 338 12.06 0.19 -10.43
CA ILE A 338 12.59 0.61 -9.13
C ILE A 338 12.96 2.10 -9.12
N PHE A 339 13.54 2.59 -10.22
CA PHE A 339 13.88 4.02 -10.35
C PHE A 339 12.62 4.88 -10.30
N HIS A 340 11.55 4.45 -10.99
CA HIS A 340 10.27 5.15 -10.91
C HIS A 340 9.66 5.09 -9.51
N LEU A 341 9.76 3.96 -8.80
CA LEU A 341 9.35 3.85 -7.39
C LEU A 341 10.11 4.84 -6.51
N THR A 342 11.43 4.96 -6.72
CA THR A 342 12.30 5.86 -5.95
C THR A 342 11.93 7.32 -6.16
N THR A 343 11.77 7.76 -7.41
CA THR A 343 11.36 9.13 -7.73
C THR A 343 9.93 9.42 -7.27
N HIS A 344 9.03 8.44 -7.44
CA HIS A 344 7.65 8.51 -7.00
C HIS A 344 7.52 8.75 -5.49
N ALA A 345 8.34 8.09 -4.68
CA ALA A 345 8.34 8.28 -3.23
C ALA A 345 8.51 9.76 -2.85
N GLY A 346 9.42 10.49 -3.51
CA GLY A 346 9.67 11.91 -3.28
C GLY A 346 8.51 12.79 -3.70
N PHE A 347 8.15 12.78 -4.98
CA PHE A 347 7.13 13.72 -5.46
C PHE A 347 5.71 13.39 -4.97
N LYS A 348 5.39 12.13 -4.65
CA LYS A 348 4.07 11.78 -4.10
C LYS A 348 3.92 12.20 -2.63
N ALA A 349 4.93 11.98 -1.81
CA ALA A 349 4.92 12.51 -0.46
C ALA A 349 4.69 14.02 -0.49
N LEU A 350 5.42 14.73 -1.37
CA LEU A 350 5.28 16.17 -1.56
C LEU A 350 3.86 16.59 -1.96
N LEU A 351 3.24 15.92 -2.94
CA LEU A 351 1.87 16.21 -3.38
C LEU A 351 0.86 16.09 -2.25
N PHE A 352 0.91 15.00 -1.48
CA PHE A 352 0.00 14.79 -0.37
C PHE A 352 0.24 15.77 0.79
N LEU A 353 1.49 16.01 1.16
CA LEU A 353 1.79 16.95 2.24
C LEU A 353 1.39 18.39 1.87
N CYS A 354 1.61 18.83 0.62
CA CYS A 354 1.10 20.11 0.16
C CYS A 354 -0.43 20.19 0.22
N SER A 355 -1.11 19.10 -0.20
CA SER A 355 -2.57 19.01 -0.08
C SER A 355 -3.03 19.12 1.36
N GLY A 356 -2.26 18.53 2.29
CA GLY A 356 -2.53 18.65 3.73
C GLY A 356 -2.49 20.10 4.22
N VAL A 357 -1.53 20.91 3.76
CA VAL A 357 -1.46 22.33 4.14
C VAL A 357 -2.69 23.07 3.61
N PHE A 358 -3.10 22.84 2.34
CA PHE A 358 -4.31 23.47 1.81
C PHE A 358 -5.58 23.08 2.58
N ILE A 359 -5.73 21.79 2.88
CA ILE A 359 -6.90 21.28 3.63
C ILE A 359 -6.91 21.84 5.05
N HIS A 360 -5.76 21.93 5.70
CA HIS A 360 -5.63 22.48 7.06
C HIS A 360 -6.02 23.95 7.12
N GLU A 361 -5.64 24.74 6.10
CA GLU A 361 -5.91 26.16 6.03
C GLU A 361 -7.35 26.49 5.62
N TYR A 362 -7.89 25.79 4.61
CA TYR A 362 -9.19 26.12 4.02
C TYR A 362 -10.34 25.20 4.46
N GLY A 363 -10.08 24.12 5.18
CA GLY A 363 -11.10 23.21 5.72
C GLY A 363 -11.88 22.40 4.67
N THR A 364 -11.46 22.39 3.41
CA THR A 364 -12.12 21.68 2.30
C THR A 364 -11.13 20.82 1.50
N ASN A 365 -11.65 19.72 0.94
CA ASN A 365 -10.90 18.87 0.02
C ASN A 365 -11.14 19.24 -1.46
N ASP A 366 -12.16 20.06 -1.79
CA ASP A 366 -12.44 20.45 -3.17
C ASP A 366 -11.42 21.50 -3.63
N PHE A 367 -10.60 21.14 -4.63
CA PHE A 367 -9.55 22.03 -5.11
C PHE A 367 -10.08 23.26 -5.87
N PHE A 368 -11.33 23.26 -6.35
CA PHE A 368 -11.96 24.47 -6.89
C PHE A 368 -12.29 25.46 -5.77
N GLU A 369 -12.80 24.97 -4.64
CA GLU A 369 -13.06 25.80 -3.46
C GLU A 369 -11.74 26.34 -2.87
N ILE A 370 -10.70 25.49 -2.77
CA ILE A 370 -9.35 25.94 -2.37
C ILE A 370 -8.88 27.10 -3.26
N GLY A 371 -9.11 26.99 -4.58
CA GLY A 371 -8.79 28.08 -5.52
C GLY A 371 -9.57 29.35 -5.25
N LYS A 372 -10.89 29.27 -5.04
CA LYS A 372 -11.78 30.40 -4.73
C LYS A 372 -11.38 31.12 -3.43
N HIS A 373 -11.00 30.36 -2.40
CA HIS A 373 -10.56 30.91 -1.11
C HIS A 373 -9.11 31.42 -1.13
N GLY A 374 -8.47 31.54 -2.31
CA GLY A 374 -7.16 32.15 -2.45
C GLY A 374 -5.98 31.20 -2.23
N GLY A 375 -6.13 29.91 -2.56
CA GLY A 375 -5.07 28.90 -2.42
C GLY A 375 -3.71 29.27 -3.04
N ARG A 376 -3.70 30.13 -4.08
CA ARG A 376 -2.49 30.71 -4.68
C ARG A 376 -1.67 31.59 -3.71
N GLY A 377 -2.26 32.06 -2.59
CA GLY A 377 -1.59 32.88 -1.58
C GLY A 377 -0.59 32.10 -0.73
N LEU A 378 -0.76 30.80 -0.58
CA LEU A 378 0.18 29.93 0.14
C LEU A 378 1.39 29.61 -0.73
N LYS A 379 2.37 30.51 -0.75
CA LYS A 379 3.52 30.49 -1.69
C LYS A 379 4.32 29.18 -1.66
N VAL A 380 4.66 28.65 -0.46
CA VAL A 380 5.46 27.42 -0.36
C VAL A 380 4.68 26.20 -0.86
N PRO A 381 3.46 25.89 -0.37
CA PRO A 381 2.69 24.75 -0.88
C PRO A 381 2.40 24.82 -2.37
N ILE A 382 2.04 26.01 -2.93
CA ILE A 382 1.68 26.11 -4.34
C ILE A 382 2.88 25.90 -5.28
N VAL A 383 4.05 26.40 -4.91
CA VAL A 383 5.28 26.15 -5.66
C VAL A 383 5.68 24.69 -5.58
N CYS A 384 5.66 24.11 -4.37
CA CYS A 384 6.02 22.71 -4.14
C CYS A 384 5.07 21.74 -4.85
N ILE A 385 3.74 21.95 -4.77
CA ILE A 385 2.77 21.08 -5.44
C ILE A 385 2.86 21.19 -6.98
N THR A 386 3.12 22.39 -7.50
CA THR A 386 3.32 22.60 -8.94
C THR A 386 4.57 21.88 -9.44
N LEU A 387 5.68 21.98 -8.70
CA LEU A 387 6.91 21.26 -8.99
C LEU A 387 6.70 19.74 -8.97
N ALA A 388 6.02 19.22 -7.95
CA ALA A 388 5.73 17.80 -7.82
C ALA A 388 4.76 17.30 -8.92
N ALA A 389 3.76 18.10 -9.29
CA ALA A 389 2.86 17.80 -10.41
C ALA A 389 3.59 17.81 -11.76
N ALA A 390 4.55 18.70 -11.95
CA ALA A 390 5.40 18.73 -13.13
C ALA A 390 6.32 17.49 -13.20
N ALA A 391 6.91 17.09 -12.07
CA ALA A 391 7.68 15.85 -11.97
C ALA A 391 6.81 14.63 -12.27
N LEU A 392 5.65 14.53 -11.64
CA LEU A 392 4.67 13.47 -11.89
C LEU A 392 4.25 13.39 -13.37
N SER A 393 4.11 14.51 -14.05
CA SER A 393 3.76 14.60 -15.47
C SER A 393 4.91 14.17 -16.40
N GLY A 394 6.13 14.03 -15.87
CA GLY A 394 7.30 13.69 -16.69
C GLY A 394 7.85 14.87 -17.47
N LEU A 395 7.79 16.07 -16.92
CA LEU A 395 8.37 17.26 -17.57
C LEU A 395 9.87 17.37 -17.24
N PRO A 396 10.73 17.58 -18.26
CA PRO A 396 12.15 17.79 -18.04
C PRO A 396 12.41 19.14 -17.32
N PRO A 397 13.43 19.27 -16.47
CA PRO A 397 14.46 18.28 -16.11
C PRO A 397 14.16 17.55 -14.78
N LEU A 398 12.91 17.35 -14.42
CA LEU A 398 12.49 16.81 -13.12
C LEU A 398 12.64 15.27 -13.04
N SER A 399 12.72 14.74 -11.82
CA SER A 399 13.02 13.31 -11.56
C SER A 399 12.05 12.33 -12.24
N GLY A 400 10.76 12.68 -12.30
CA GLY A 400 9.74 11.85 -12.95
C GLY A 400 9.89 11.74 -14.47
N PHE A 401 10.56 12.70 -15.11
CA PHE A 401 10.89 12.63 -16.55
C PHE A 401 11.83 11.44 -16.81
N PHE A 402 12.97 11.40 -16.15
CA PHE A 402 13.98 10.36 -16.33
C PHE A 402 13.44 8.95 -16.05
N SER A 403 12.65 8.82 -14.98
CA SER A 403 12.11 7.51 -14.61
C SER A 403 11.00 7.02 -15.52
N LYS A 404 10.15 7.92 -16.06
CA LYS A 404 9.15 7.54 -17.07
C LYS A 404 9.78 7.21 -18.41
N GLU A 405 10.81 7.96 -18.81
CA GLU A 405 11.58 7.67 -20.01
C GLU A 405 12.15 6.25 -19.96
N ALA A 406 12.75 5.86 -18.82
CA ALA A 406 13.26 4.51 -18.63
C ALA A 406 12.17 3.43 -18.79
N ILE A 407 10.95 3.65 -18.26
CA ILE A 407 9.82 2.73 -18.45
C ILE A 407 9.41 2.66 -19.93
N MET A 408 9.27 3.82 -20.58
CA MET A 408 8.87 3.86 -22.00
C MET A 408 9.92 3.19 -22.88
N GLY A 409 11.22 3.35 -22.57
CA GLY A 409 12.32 2.63 -23.24
C GLY A 409 12.14 1.12 -23.15
N GLY A 410 11.88 0.57 -21.98
CA GLY A 410 11.61 -0.86 -21.81
C GLY A 410 10.35 -1.34 -22.55
N LEU A 411 9.29 -0.52 -22.60
CA LEU A 411 8.09 -0.85 -23.36
C LEU A 411 8.32 -0.80 -24.88
N ALA A 412 9.23 0.04 -25.35
CA ALA A 412 9.56 0.13 -26.78
C ALA A 412 10.31 -1.08 -27.31
N GLU A 413 10.99 -1.83 -26.44
CA GLU A 413 11.70 -3.08 -26.80
C GLU A 413 10.75 -4.28 -26.94
N LEU A 414 9.50 -4.15 -26.48
CA LEU A 414 8.52 -5.22 -26.59
C LEU A 414 8.05 -5.42 -28.04
N PRO A 415 7.83 -6.68 -28.48
CA PRO A 415 7.39 -6.98 -29.86
C PRO A 415 6.07 -6.31 -30.24
N ASN A 416 5.16 -6.13 -29.27
CA ASN A 416 3.86 -5.51 -29.51
C ASN A 416 3.85 -4.05 -29.06
N PRO A 417 3.73 -3.10 -29.99
CA PRO A 417 3.79 -1.65 -29.70
C PRO A 417 2.58 -1.12 -28.92
N ILE A 418 1.52 -1.92 -28.75
CA ILE A 418 0.31 -1.48 -28.03
C ILE A 418 0.62 -1.05 -26.58
N TRP A 419 1.59 -1.71 -25.95
CA TRP A 419 2.00 -1.41 -24.59
C TRP A 419 2.67 -0.03 -24.47
N LEU A 420 3.52 0.29 -25.44
CA LEU A 420 4.15 1.62 -25.54
C LEU A 420 3.11 2.72 -25.78
N TRP A 421 2.18 2.50 -26.72
CA TRP A 421 1.14 3.51 -27.01
C TRP A 421 0.20 3.69 -25.82
N ALA A 422 -0.14 2.64 -25.11
CA ALA A 422 -0.91 2.72 -23.87
C ALA A 422 -0.15 3.54 -22.79
N GLY A 423 1.15 3.31 -22.63
CA GLY A 423 2.01 4.07 -21.72
C GLY A 423 2.07 5.56 -22.09
N LEU A 424 2.26 5.87 -23.37
CA LEU A 424 2.27 7.25 -23.87
C LEU A 424 0.92 7.95 -23.64
N LEU A 425 -0.20 7.27 -23.89
CA LEU A 425 -1.53 7.78 -23.55
C LEU A 425 -1.66 8.05 -22.05
N GLY A 426 -1.20 7.15 -21.20
CA GLY A 426 -1.18 7.33 -19.76
C GLY A 426 -0.33 8.53 -19.31
N ALA A 427 0.78 8.80 -19.99
CA ALA A 427 1.61 9.98 -19.72
C ALA A 427 0.86 11.29 -20.06
N PHE A 428 0.16 11.34 -21.22
CA PHE A 428 -0.71 12.46 -21.59
C PHE A 428 -1.81 12.70 -20.55
N LEU A 429 -2.53 11.64 -20.16
CA LEU A 429 -3.60 11.74 -19.17
C LEU A 429 -3.06 12.22 -17.80
N THR A 430 -1.87 11.73 -17.40
CA THR A 430 -1.21 12.17 -16.17
C THR A 430 -0.93 13.66 -16.16
N ALA A 431 -0.40 14.20 -17.24
CA ALA A 431 -0.12 15.62 -17.38
C ALA A 431 -1.42 16.45 -17.34
N TYR A 432 -2.46 15.98 -18.01
CA TYR A 432 -3.74 16.67 -18.06
C TYR A 432 -4.39 16.79 -16.68
N TYR A 433 -4.63 15.65 -15.97
CA TYR A 433 -5.35 15.73 -14.69
C TYR A 433 -4.53 16.42 -13.59
N SER A 434 -3.20 16.32 -13.63
CA SER A 434 -2.34 16.99 -12.66
C SER A 434 -2.40 18.51 -12.83
N PHE A 435 -2.29 19.00 -14.07
CA PHE A 435 -2.34 20.44 -14.34
C PHE A 435 -3.77 21.01 -14.34
N ARG A 436 -4.80 20.18 -14.56
CA ARG A 436 -6.20 20.55 -14.29
C ARG A 436 -6.36 21.02 -12.85
N LEU A 437 -5.86 20.25 -11.88
CA LEU A 437 -5.89 20.59 -10.46
C LEU A 437 -5.08 21.87 -10.18
N ILE A 438 -3.84 21.93 -10.67
CA ILE A 438 -2.95 23.08 -10.43
C ILE A 438 -3.55 24.38 -10.99
N PHE A 439 -4.06 24.35 -12.22
CA PHE A 439 -4.64 25.55 -12.83
C PHE A 439 -5.98 25.96 -12.21
N ALA A 440 -6.79 25.02 -11.72
CA ALA A 440 -8.00 25.34 -10.98
C ALA A 440 -7.70 26.09 -9.66
N ILE A 441 -6.61 25.74 -8.97
CA ILE A 441 -6.18 26.46 -7.76
C ILE A 441 -5.56 27.82 -8.10
N LEU A 442 -4.73 27.89 -9.15
CA LEU A 442 -4.02 29.12 -9.53
C LEU A 442 -4.92 30.18 -10.18
N PHE A 443 -5.89 29.75 -10.98
CA PHE A 443 -6.74 30.60 -11.82
C PHE A 443 -8.23 30.32 -11.61
N PRO A 444 -8.76 30.49 -10.38
CA PRO A 444 -10.18 30.30 -10.10
C PRO A 444 -11.04 31.29 -10.90
N LYS A 445 -12.29 30.93 -11.23
CA LYS A 445 -13.26 31.81 -11.91
C LYS A 445 -13.66 33.00 -11.06
N GLU A 446 -13.93 32.74 -9.81
CA GLU A 446 -14.37 33.71 -8.82
C GLU A 446 -13.40 33.63 -7.65
N ILE A 447 -12.99 34.76 -7.13
CA ILE A 447 -12.20 34.87 -5.93
C ILE A 447 -13.12 35.47 -4.90
N GLU A 448 -13.51 34.69 -3.91
CA GLU A 448 -14.10 35.22 -2.71
C GLU A 448 -12.95 35.85 -1.92
N GLU A 449 -12.96 37.18 -1.78
CA GLU A 449 -12.12 37.83 -0.79
C GLU A 449 -12.55 37.28 0.56
N VAL A 450 -11.82 36.31 1.06
CA VAL A 450 -11.90 35.95 2.46
C VAL A 450 -11.43 37.18 3.20
N HIS A 451 -12.38 38.04 3.61
CA HIS A 451 -12.11 38.92 4.72
C HIS A 451 -11.68 37.98 5.84
N HIS A 452 -10.40 38.01 6.19
CA HIS A 452 -9.93 37.53 7.47
C HIS A 452 -10.73 38.37 8.49
N GLY A 453 -11.94 37.85 8.79
CA GLY A 453 -12.84 38.49 9.72
C GLY A 453 -12.06 38.68 11.00
N GLU A 454 -12.02 39.93 11.42
CA GLU A 454 -11.75 40.34 12.76
C GLU A 454 -12.62 39.50 13.72
N HIS A 455 -12.18 38.29 14.02
CA HIS A 455 -12.57 37.66 15.27
C HIS A 455 -11.80 38.40 16.34
N GLY A 456 -12.59 39.25 16.99
CA GLY A 456 -12.17 40.21 17.98
C GLY A 456 -11.13 39.69 18.96
N GLY A 457 -10.15 40.52 19.11
CA GLY A 457 -9.26 40.69 20.24
C GLY A 457 -8.99 39.47 21.10
N HIS A 458 -7.77 38.92 20.92
CA HIS A 458 -6.92 38.56 22.08
C HIS A 458 -5.50 38.27 21.59
N GLY A 459 -4.58 39.13 22.04
CA GLY A 459 -3.21 38.81 22.36
C GLY A 459 -2.21 38.48 21.25
N HIS A 460 -1.23 39.36 21.07
CA HIS A 460 0.02 39.22 20.29
C HIS A 460 0.82 37.90 20.47
N GLY A 461 0.29 36.91 21.22
CA GLY A 461 0.91 35.59 21.43
C GLY A 461 0.41 34.49 20.46
N GLU A 462 -0.77 34.62 19.86
CA GLU A 462 -1.36 33.60 19.02
C GLU A 462 -0.76 33.60 17.59
N ASP A 463 -0.44 34.77 17.04
CA ASP A 463 0.15 34.90 15.69
C ASP A 463 1.52 34.22 15.58
N HIS A 464 2.35 34.26 16.63
CA HIS A 464 3.62 33.55 16.66
C HIS A 464 3.50 32.05 16.76
N HIS A 465 2.42 31.54 17.38
CA HIS A 465 2.16 30.11 17.51
C HIS A 465 1.71 29.51 16.17
N HIS A 466 0.85 30.21 15.44
CA HIS A 466 0.40 29.82 14.11
C HIS A 466 1.53 29.86 13.09
N ALA A 467 2.37 30.88 13.12
CA ALA A 467 3.55 30.99 12.25
C ALA A 467 4.57 29.87 12.51
N GLY A 468 4.81 29.49 13.75
CA GLY A 468 5.71 28.39 14.12
C GLY A 468 5.23 27.03 13.59
N LEU A 469 3.95 26.73 13.73
CA LEU A 469 3.32 25.49 13.23
C LEU A 469 3.38 25.39 11.71
N TYR A 470 3.17 26.49 11.01
CA TYR A 470 3.30 26.54 9.55
C TYR A 470 4.70 26.15 9.08
N TRP A 471 5.76 26.69 9.70
CA TRP A 471 7.13 26.38 9.31
C TRP A 471 7.51 24.92 9.60
N VAL A 472 6.99 24.31 10.68
CA VAL A 472 7.19 22.89 10.95
C VAL A 472 6.63 22.02 9.82
N MET A 473 5.51 22.41 9.22
CA MET A 473 4.96 21.74 8.03
C MET A 473 5.72 22.09 6.75
N ALA A 474 6.18 23.32 6.59
CA ALA A 474 6.82 23.81 5.36
C ALA A 474 8.22 23.20 5.11
N TRP A 475 9.03 22.95 6.14
CA TRP A 475 10.37 22.38 5.97
C TRP A 475 10.40 21.03 5.28
N PRO A 476 9.56 20.03 5.67
CA PRO A 476 9.48 18.77 4.94
C PRO A 476 9.11 18.94 3.46
N LEU A 477 8.25 19.91 3.12
CA LEU A 477 7.90 20.22 1.72
C LEU A 477 9.12 20.71 0.93
N ILE A 478 9.90 21.63 1.50
CA ILE A 478 11.10 22.19 0.87
C ILE A 478 12.14 21.09 0.63
N ILE A 479 12.36 20.22 1.62
CA ILE A 479 13.30 19.09 1.49
C ILE A 479 12.85 18.13 0.38
N LEU A 480 11.57 17.73 0.36
CA LEU A 480 11.03 16.85 -0.68
C LEU A 480 11.04 17.52 -2.07
N ALA A 481 10.83 18.83 -2.15
CA ALA A 481 10.96 19.57 -3.40
C ALA A 481 12.40 19.53 -3.91
N ALA A 482 13.39 19.75 -3.05
CA ALA A 482 14.81 19.62 -3.40
C ALA A 482 15.15 18.19 -3.87
N VAL A 483 14.69 17.16 -3.15
CA VAL A 483 14.85 15.76 -3.57
C VAL A 483 14.22 15.51 -4.95
N THR A 484 13.01 16.03 -5.19
CA THR A 484 12.31 15.88 -6.47
C THR A 484 13.06 16.53 -7.64
N LEU A 485 13.74 17.65 -7.39
CA LEU A 485 14.58 18.32 -8.39
C LEU A 485 15.85 17.53 -8.72
N VAL A 486 16.52 17.00 -7.68
CA VAL A 486 17.89 16.48 -7.79
C VAL A 486 17.93 15.00 -8.16
N LEU A 487 16.94 14.21 -7.70
CA LEU A 487 16.97 12.74 -7.77
C LEU A 487 17.05 12.20 -9.22
N GLY A 488 16.53 12.93 -10.20
CA GLY A 488 16.61 12.55 -11.61
C GLY A 488 18.04 12.44 -12.13
N PHE A 489 18.92 13.32 -11.68
CA PHE A 489 20.34 13.33 -12.08
C PHE A 489 21.15 12.17 -11.47
N PHE A 490 20.58 11.44 -10.51
CA PHE A 490 21.17 10.25 -9.94
C PHE A 490 20.81 8.96 -10.69
N GLN A 491 20.22 9.04 -11.87
CA GLN A 491 19.86 7.87 -12.68
C GLN A 491 21.05 6.91 -12.86
N THR A 492 22.15 7.36 -13.47
CA THR A 492 23.32 6.51 -13.73
C THR A 492 24.00 5.97 -12.47
N PRO A 493 24.26 6.77 -11.41
CA PRO A 493 24.76 6.22 -10.15
C PRO A 493 23.85 5.15 -9.53
N LEU A 494 22.52 5.35 -9.60
CA LEU A 494 21.55 4.41 -9.04
C LEU A 494 21.43 3.13 -9.89
N GLU A 495 21.53 3.24 -11.21
CA GLU A 495 21.59 2.11 -12.13
C GLU A 495 22.81 1.24 -11.85
N ASN A 496 24.00 1.86 -11.75
CA ASN A 496 25.22 1.16 -11.38
C ASN A 496 25.13 0.50 -10.00
N PHE A 497 24.46 1.15 -9.05
CA PHE A 497 24.22 0.59 -7.71
C PHE A 497 23.32 -0.65 -7.75
N LEU A 498 22.21 -0.60 -8.49
CA LEU A 498 21.20 -1.67 -8.50
C LEU A 498 21.54 -2.84 -9.44
N VAL A 499 22.17 -2.57 -10.58
CA VAL A 499 22.37 -3.54 -11.67
C VAL A 499 23.84 -3.90 -11.86
N GLY A 500 24.77 -3.03 -11.50
CA GLY A 500 26.19 -3.11 -11.83
C GLY A 500 26.97 -4.32 -11.32
N HIS A 501 26.43 -5.11 -10.41
CA HIS A 501 27.06 -6.31 -9.86
C HIS A 501 26.37 -7.63 -10.25
N HIS A 502 25.23 -7.62 -10.87
CA HIS A 502 24.55 -8.79 -11.42
C HIS A 502 24.80 -8.93 -12.94
N GLY A 503 25.99 -8.57 -13.39
CA GLY A 503 26.44 -8.61 -14.78
C GLY A 503 26.47 -9.99 -15.42
N GLY A 504 25.32 -10.56 -15.58
CA GLY A 504 25.01 -11.67 -16.45
C GLY A 504 23.74 -11.38 -17.19
N ALA A 505 23.87 -10.95 -18.42
CA ALA A 505 22.83 -10.66 -19.40
C ALA A 505 21.94 -9.44 -19.10
N GLU A 506 22.06 -8.48 -19.99
CA GLU A 506 21.17 -7.38 -20.27
C GLU A 506 21.35 -6.09 -19.44
N GLY A 507 22.57 -5.52 -19.52
CA GLY A 507 22.63 -4.10 -19.77
C GLY A 507 21.99 -3.86 -21.14
N HIS A 508 20.69 -3.89 -21.21
CA HIS A 508 20.01 -3.24 -22.31
C HIS A 508 20.28 -1.75 -22.13
N GLY A 509 21.38 -1.31 -22.67
CA GLY A 509 21.52 0.06 -23.07
C GLY A 509 20.28 0.32 -23.90
N GLY A 510 19.30 0.97 -23.32
CA GLY A 510 18.11 1.39 -24.03
C GLY A 510 18.63 2.08 -25.28
N GLY A 511 18.41 1.48 -26.44
CA GLY A 511 18.71 2.17 -27.67
C GLY A 511 18.02 3.50 -27.52
N HIS A 512 18.80 4.59 -27.49
CA HIS A 512 18.26 5.92 -27.34
C HIS A 512 17.35 6.15 -28.53
N HIS A 513 16.09 5.76 -28.40
CA HIS A 513 15.07 6.10 -29.36
C HIS A 513 14.79 7.61 -29.17
N ALA A 514 15.68 8.43 -29.70
CA ALA A 514 15.57 9.89 -29.57
C ALA A 514 14.17 10.41 -29.95
N TRP A 515 13.50 9.74 -30.88
CA TRP A 515 12.11 10.05 -31.26
C TRP A 515 11.13 9.86 -30.09
N LEU A 516 11.34 8.82 -29.25
CA LEU A 516 10.46 8.49 -28.12
C LEU A 516 10.47 9.61 -27.07
N LEU A 517 11.65 10.16 -26.80
CA LEU A 517 11.84 11.31 -25.93
C LEU A 517 10.98 12.50 -26.41
N TYR A 518 11.09 12.85 -27.69
CA TYR A 518 10.33 13.97 -28.25
C TYR A 518 8.81 13.72 -28.22
N VAL A 519 8.38 12.50 -28.51
CA VAL A 519 6.95 12.13 -28.47
C VAL A 519 6.42 12.17 -27.03
N ALA A 520 7.14 11.60 -26.07
CA ALA A 520 6.72 11.59 -24.66
C ALA A 520 6.61 13.01 -24.09
N VAL A 521 7.62 13.87 -24.33
CA VAL A 521 7.59 15.28 -23.92
C VAL A 521 6.48 16.05 -24.65
N GLY A 522 6.33 15.83 -25.95
CA GLY A 522 5.27 16.47 -26.74
C GLY A 522 3.87 16.13 -26.24
N LEU A 523 3.62 14.85 -25.88
CA LEU A 523 2.35 14.42 -25.28
C LEU A 523 2.14 14.98 -23.88
N ALA A 524 3.17 15.01 -23.03
CA ALA A 524 3.07 15.64 -21.72
C ALA A 524 2.73 17.13 -21.83
N LEU A 525 3.45 17.86 -22.70
CA LEU A 525 3.18 19.28 -22.95
C LEU A 525 1.79 19.52 -23.55
N SER A 526 1.31 18.66 -24.44
CA SER A 526 -0.05 18.75 -24.99
C SER A 526 -1.13 18.55 -23.92
N GLY A 527 -0.91 17.63 -22.95
CA GLY A 527 -1.78 17.45 -21.80
C GLY A 527 -1.82 18.70 -20.92
N VAL A 528 -0.66 19.31 -20.63
CA VAL A 528 -0.57 20.58 -19.89
C VAL A 528 -1.25 21.70 -20.65
N ALA A 529 -1.02 21.82 -21.96
CA ALA A 529 -1.62 22.84 -22.79
C ALA A 529 -3.15 22.73 -22.83
N LEU A 530 -3.69 21.52 -22.95
CA LEU A 530 -5.13 21.27 -22.90
C LEU A 530 -5.71 21.66 -21.53
N ALA A 531 -5.07 21.28 -20.45
CA ALA A 531 -5.47 21.68 -19.10
C ALA A 531 -5.43 23.21 -18.94
N TRP A 532 -4.42 23.89 -19.49
CA TRP A 532 -4.35 25.34 -19.45
C TRP A 532 -5.47 26.01 -20.26
N LEU A 533 -5.80 25.50 -21.45
CA LEU A 533 -6.90 26.01 -22.26
C LEU A 533 -8.25 25.91 -21.56
N GLU A 534 -8.48 24.86 -20.78
CA GLU A 534 -9.76 24.60 -20.10
C GLU A 534 -9.85 25.22 -18.70
N PHE A 535 -8.73 25.36 -17.98
CA PHE A 535 -8.73 25.79 -16.57
C PHE A 535 -7.84 27.01 -16.28
N GLY A 536 -6.82 27.30 -17.10
CA GLY A 536 -5.80 28.33 -16.81
C GLY A 536 -6.03 29.67 -17.48
N ARG A 537 -6.58 29.70 -18.69
CA ARG A 537 -6.76 30.97 -19.45
C ARG A 537 -7.90 31.82 -18.92
N LYS A 538 -7.83 33.13 -19.10
CA LYS A 538 -8.94 34.05 -18.79
C LYS A 538 -10.19 33.64 -19.57
N GLY A 539 -11.33 33.51 -18.88
CA GLY A 539 -12.61 33.09 -19.49
C GLY A 539 -12.70 31.57 -19.79
N ALA A 540 -11.82 30.76 -19.26
CA ALA A 540 -11.90 29.29 -19.35
C ALA A 540 -13.23 28.79 -18.76
N SER A 541 -13.78 27.72 -19.35
CA SER A 541 -15.05 27.15 -18.90
C SER A 541 -14.93 26.50 -17.52
N GLN A 542 -13.74 26.10 -17.13
CA GLN A 542 -13.43 25.24 -15.96
C GLN A 542 -14.23 23.93 -15.96
N VAL A 543 -14.54 23.45 -17.15
CA VAL A 543 -15.18 22.17 -17.41
C VAL A 543 -14.29 21.40 -18.36
N GLY A 544 -13.81 20.24 -17.93
CA GLY A 544 -12.94 19.40 -18.73
C GLY A 544 -13.65 18.80 -19.95
N PHE A 545 -12.91 18.46 -20.99
CA PHE A 545 -13.47 17.89 -22.22
C PHE A 545 -14.25 16.59 -21.95
N VAL A 546 -13.82 15.80 -20.99
CA VAL A 546 -14.53 14.58 -20.55
C VAL A 546 -15.83 14.93 -19.82
N GLU A 547 -15.82 15.99 -19.01
CA GLU A 547 -16.99 16.42 -18.23
C GLU A 547 -18.14 16.92 -19.10
N ARG A 548 -17.86 17.29 -20.36
CA ARG A 548 -18.88 17.68 -21.36
C ARG A 548 -19.65 16.50 -21.93
N LEU A 549 -19.13 15.30 -21.79
CA LEU A 549 -19.73 14.04 -22.24
C LEU A 549 -20.34 13.31 -21.04
N GLU A 550 -21.57 13.64 -20.65
CA GLU A 550 -22.23 13.10 -19.45
C GLU A 550 -22.13 11.58 -19.28
N PRO A 551 -22.31 10.73 -20.32
CA PRO A 551 -22.16 9.29 -20.15
C PRO A 551 -20.73 8.87 -19.76
N VAL A 552 -19.71 9.53 -20.33
CA VAL A 552 -18.30 9.24 -20.05
C VAL A 552 -17.90 9.76 -18.68
N LYS A 553 -18.35 10.96 -18.32
CA LYS A 553 -18.16 11.54 -17.00
C LYS A 553 -18.75 10.63 -15.93
N THR A 554 -20.00 10.16 -16.12
CA THR A 554 -20.66 9.26 -15.16
C THR A 554 -19.89 7.94 -15.03
N LEU A 555 -19.45 7.35 -16.15
CA LEU A 555 -18.66 6.13 -16.14
C LEU A 555 -17.38 6.28 -15.30
N PHE A 556 -16.66 7.40 -15.47
CA PHE A 556 -15.41 7.64 -14.74
C PHE A 556 -15.66 8.04 -13.28
N ALA A 557 -16.70 8.82 -12.99
CA ALA A 557 -17.09 9.21 -11.65
C ALA A 557 -17.56 8.01 -10.82
N GLU A 558 -18.31 7.08 -11.44
CA GLU A 558 -18.75 5.81 -10.83
C GLU A 558 -17.64 4.74 -10.86
N ARG A 559 -16.39 5.14 -11.07
CA ARG A 559 -15.21 4.25 -11.04
C ARG A 559 -15.39 3.01 -11.92
N TRP A 560 -15.88 3.20 -13.16
CA TRP A 560 -16.18 2.13 -14.11
C TRP A 560 -17.15 1.08 -13.56
N TYR A 561 -17.99 1.45 -12.61
CA TYR A 561 -18.93 0.56 -11.89
C TYR A 561 -18.26 -0.63 -11.20
N ILE A 562 -16.94 -0.57 -10.91
CA ILE A 562 -16.20 -1.65 -10.27
C ILE A 562 -16.74 -1.90 -8.85
N ASP A 563 -17.00 -0.85 -8.07
CA ASP A 563 -17.60 -0.98 -6.73
C ASP A 563 -19.02 -1.57 -6.80
N HIS A 564 -19.77 -1.25 -7.85
CA HIS A 564 -21.09 -1.81 -8.10
C HIS A 564 -21.04 -3.32 -8.39
N PHE A 565 -20.05 -3.72 -9.21
CA PHE A 565 -19.80 -5.13 -9.48
C PHE A 565 -19.42 -5.91 -8.21
N TYR A 566 -18.58 -5.34 -7.34
CA TYR A 566 -18.25 -5.97 -6.05
C TYR A 566 -19.49 -6.11 -5.16
N ARG A 567 -20.35 -5.10 -5.10
CA ARG A 567 -21.59 -5.18 -4.33
C ARG A 567 -22.50 -6.28 -4.86
N LEU A 568 -22.71 -6.35 -6.18
CA LEU A 568 -23.45 -7.43 -6.80
C LEU A 568 -22.87 -8.80 -6.47
N PHE A 569 -21.56 -8.95 -6.55
CA PHE A 569 -20.89 -10.21 -6.19
C PHE A 569 -21.11 -10.58 -4.72
N LEU A 570 -20.98 -9.64 -3.81
CA LEU A 570 -21.24 -9.86 -2.38
C LEU A 570 -22.70 -10.24 -2.14
N ASP A 571 -23.65 -9.50 -2.70
CA ASP A 571 -25.07 -9.71 -2.47
C ASP A 571 -25.57 -11.03 -3.04
N TYR A 572 -25.21 -11.36 -4.28
CA TYR A 572 -25.71 -12.59 -4.93
C TYR A 572 -24.89 -13.82 -4.58
N VAL A 573 -23.55 -13.74 -4.54
CA VAL A 573 -22.71 -14.91 -4.33
C VAL A 573 -22.47 -15.14 -2.84
N ILE A 574 -21.94 -14.14 -2.12
CA ILE A 574 -21.56 -14.35 -0.73
C ILE A 574 -22.80 -14.43 0.17
N TYR A 575 -23.70 -13.44 0.11
CA TYR A 575 -24.89 -13.45 0.95
C TYR A 575 -25.99 -14.34 0.38
N GLY A 576 -26.23 -14.32 -0.93
CA GLY A 576 -27.29 -15.09 -1.57
C GLY A 576 -27.02 -16.59 -1.57
N ILE A 577 -25.81 -17.04 -1.82
CA ILE A 577 -25.46 -18.46 -1.90
C ILE A 577 -24.80 -18.94 -0.61
N PHE A 578 -23.58 -18.44 -0.31
CA PHE A 578 -22.77 -18.98 0.78
C PHE A 578 -23.38 -18.72 2.16
N SER A 579 -23.75 -17.49 2.49
CA SER A 579 -24.33 -17.16 3.79
C SER A 579 -25.64 -17.92 4.03
N ASN A 580 -26.51 -18.01 3.00
CA ASN A 580 -27.76 -18.77 3.11
C ASN A 580 -27.51 -20.26 3.27
N LEU A 581 -26.52 -20.82 2.53
CA LEU A 581 -26.15 -22.23 2.66
C LEU A 581 -25.65 -22.55 4.08
N PHE A 582 -24.74 -21.74 4.61
CA PHE A 582 -24.22 -21.93 5.97
C PHE A 582 -25.29 -21.72 7.04
N THR A 583 -26.10 -20.67 6.92
CA THR A 583 -27.21 -20.42 7.86
C THR A 583 -28.23 -21.57 7.82
N ARG A 584 -28.51 -22.09 6.63
CA ARG A 584 -29.42 -23.23 6.50
C ARG A 584 -28.84 -24.50 7.13
N ASN A 585 -27.53 -24.76 6.90
CA ASN A 585 -26.84 -25.89 7.51
C ASN A 585 -26.82 -25.76 9.04
N ASP A 586 -26.50 -24.57 9.56
CA ASP A 586 -26.48 -24.30 10.99
C ASP A 586 -27.84 -24.57 11.63
N ARG A 587 -28.90 -23.94 11.12
CA ARG A 587 -30.27 -24.07 11.67
C ARG A 587 -30.90 -25.45 11.45
N GLN A 588 -30.71 -26.07 10.29
CA GLN A 588 -31.42 -27.31 9.96
C GLN A 588 -30.64 -28.55 10.34
N VAL A 589 -29.32 -28.56 10.23
CA VAL A 589 -28.49 -29.73 10.51
C VAL A 589 -28.00 -29.70 11.95
N ILE A 590 -27.35 -28.60 12.36
CA ILE A 590 -26.75 -28.54 13.70
C ILE A 590 -27.82 -28.34 14.77
N ASP A 591 -28.56 -27.24 14.73
CA ASP A 591 -29.62 -26.93 15.70
C ASP A 591 -30.75 -27.95 15.61
N GLY A 592 -31.21 -28.28 14.38
CA GLY A 592 -32.24 -29.27 14.15
C GLY A 592 -31.86 -30.68 14.62
N GLY A 593 -30.58 -31.04 14.50
CA GLY A 593 -30.02 -32.29 15.02
C GLY A 593 -30.02 -32.31 16.53
N ILE A 594 -29.57 -31.24 17.20
CA ILE A 594 -29.58 -31.09 18.66
C ILE A 594 -31.02 -31.13 19.19
N ASP A 595 -31.93 -30.39 18.58
CA ASP A 595 -33.35 -30.37 18.93
C ASP A 595 -33.99 -31.75 18.72
N GLY A 596 -33.60 -32.49 17.68
CA GLY A 596 -34.02 -33.84 17.41
C GLY A 596 -33.57 -34.79 18.52
N LEU A 597 -32.32 -34.68 18.94
CA LEU A 597 -31.76 -35.45 20.04
C LEU A 597 -32.46 -35.17 21.38
N CYS A 598 -32.68 -33.87 21.65
CA CYS A 598 -33.42 -33.45 22.85
C CYS A 598 -34.87 -34.01 22.85
N ARG A 599 -35.56 -33.93 21.70
CA ARG A 599 -36.92 -34.48 21.55
C ARG A 599 -36.91 -36.00 21.73
N ALA A 600 -35.94 -36.72 21.17
CA ALA A 600 -35.80 -38.15 21.34
C ALA A 600 -35.56 -38.52 22.83
N THR A 601 -34.67 -37.76 23.49
CA THR A 601 -34.38 -37.97 24.93
C THR A 601 -35.61 -37.75 25.81
N VAL A 602 -36.33 -36.62 25.58
CA VAL A 602 -37.58 -36.31 26.32
C VAL A 602 -38.68 -37.33 25.96
N GLY A 603 -38.78 -37.74 24.69
CA GLY A 603 -39.69 -38.80 24.26
C GLY A 603 -39.40 -40.14 24.91
N GLY A 604 -38.16 -40.52 24.92
CA GLY A 604 -37.67 -41.72 25.62
C GLY A 604 -37.95 -41.68 27.15
N GLY A 605 -37.70 -40.53 27.77
CA GLY A 605 -38.03 -40.29 29.18
C GLY A 605 -39.51 -40.38 29.47
N ARG A 606 -40.38 -39.86 28.59
CA ARG A 606 -41.85 -40.01 28.69
C ARG A 606 -42.25 -41.47 28.54
N MET A 607 -41.69 -42.20 27.58
CA MET A 607 -41.97 -43.62 27.37
C MET A 607 -41.58 -44.45 28.57
N LEU A 608 -40.39 -44.18 29.16
CA LEU A 608 -39.97 -44.82 30.40
C LEU A 608 -40.88 -44.46 31.59
N SER A 609 -41.37 -43.21 31.63
CA SER A 609 -42.33 -42.76 32.65
C SER A 609 -43.66 -43.54 32.61
N PHE A 610 -44.10 -44.00 31.44
CA PHE A 610 -45.28 -44.87 31.32
C PHE A 610 -45.06 -46.25 31.92
N LEU A 611 -43.80 -46.73 31.96
CA LEU A 611 -43.45 -48.00 32.55
C LEU A 611 -43.35 -47.95 34.09
N GLN A 612 -43.30 -46.72 34.63
CA GLN A 612 -43.32 -46.51 36.07
C GLN A 612 -44.76 -46.35 36.61
N SER A 613 -45.29 -47.38 37.19
CA SER A 613 -46.66 -47.42 37.76
C SER A 613 -46.83 -46.56 39.03
N GLY A 614 -45.75 -45.96 39.58
CA GLY A 614 -45.75 -45.27 40.87
C GLY A 614 -45.88 -46.20 42.07
N MET A 615 -46.16 -47.49 41.87
CA MET A 615 -46.23 -48.49 42.93
C MET A 615 -44.88 -49.26 43.01
N LEU A 616 -44.25 -49.15 44.16
CA LEU A 616 -42.92 -49.79 44.44
C LEU A 616 -42.94 -51.29 44.14
N GLN A 617 -44.05 -51.99 44.42
CA GLN A 617 -44.22 -53.41 44.20
C GLN A 617 -44.12 -53.80 42.71
N TYR A 618 -44.74 -53.02 41.81
CA TYR A 618 -44.64 -53.27 40.35
C TYR A 618 -43.23 -53.04 39.83
N ASN A 619 -42.59 -51.96 40.27
CA ASN A 619 -41.23 -51.64 39.83
C ASN A 619 -40.23 -52.69 40.31
N LEU A 620 -40.38 -53.19 41.56
CA LEU A 620 -39.56 -54.27 42.06
C LEU A 620 -39.81 -55.58 41.29
N MET A 621 -41.06 -55.92 40.93
CA MET A 621 -41.38 -57.09 40.14
C MET A 621 -40.76 -57.04 38.73
N VAL A 622 -40.80 -55.89 38.06
CA VAL A 622 -40.16 -55.70 36.77
C VAL A 622 -38.63 -55.84 36.92
N MET A 623 -38.03 -55.25 37.95
CA MET A 623 -36.62 -55.34 38.20
C MET A 623 -36.17 -56.79 38.44
N PHE A 624 -36.93 -57.53 39.22
CA PHE A 624 -36.64 -59.00 39.47
C PHE A 624 -36.84 -59.83 38.19
N ALA A 625 -37.85 -59.49 37.35
CA ALA A 625 -38.06 -60.17 36.06
C ALA A 625 -36.89 -59.95 35.09
N VAL A 626 -36.40 -58.68 34.99
CA VAL A 626 -35.24 -58.35 34.17
C VAL A 626 -33.96 -59.02 34.66
N LEU A 627 -33.74 -59.03 36.01
CA LEU A 627 -32.62 -59.71 36.62
C LEU A 627 -32.67 -61.23 36.36
N ALA A 628 -33.84 -61.85 36.43
CA ALA A 628 -34.04 -63.27 36.12
C ALA A 628 -33.77 -63.56 34.64
N LEU A 629 -34.18 -62.67 33.70
CA LEU A 629 -33.86 -62.82 32.29
C LEU A 629 -32.37 -62.67 31.99
N VAL A 630 -31.72 -61.73 32.65
CA VAL A 630 -30.26 -61.52 32.53
C VAL A 630 -29.51 -62.74 33.12
N ALA A 631 -29.94 -63.23 34.25
CA ALA A 631 -29.35 -64.47 34.85
C ALA A 631 -29.56 -65.67 33.90
N LEU A 632 -30.76 -65.86 33.33
CA LEU A 632 -31.02 -66.94 32.36
C LEU A 632 -30.10 -66.79 31.14
N TYR A 633 -29.86 -65.55 30.62
CA TYR A 633 -28.96 -65.33 29.50
C TYR A 633 -27.48 -65.67 29.80
N PHE A 634 -27.04 -65.51 31.01
CA PHE A 634 -25.68 -65.91 31.44
C PHE A 634 -25.53 -67.35 31.83
N PHE A 635 -26.66 -68.09 32.07
CA PHE A 635 -26.63 -69.49 32.43
C PHE A 635 -26.95 -70.46 31.30
N PHE A 636 -27.47 -69.91 30.17
CA PHE A 636 -27.72 -70.62 28.92
C PHE A 636 -26.95 -69.93 27.80
#